data_fb214f992e6ad3171b7f85111f982041
#
_entry.id   fb214f992e6ad3171b7f85111f982041
#
_cell.length_a   1.000
_cell.length_b   1.000
_cell.length_c   1.000
_cell.angle_alpha   90.00
_cell.angle_beta   90.00
_cell.angle_gamma   90.00
#
_symmetry.space_group_name_H-M   'P 1'
#
loop_
_entity.id
_entity.type
_entity.pdbx_description
1 polymer ?
#
loop_
_entity_poly.entity_id
_entity_poly.type
_entity_poly.pdbx_seq_one_letter_code
_entity_poly.pdbx_strand_id
1 'polypeptide(L)'
;KSAHGKAVAEAGLVAAPTCADCHSAHAVHPVSDPESPVHRSKIYTTCGRCHVGILSIYQKSLHGQKAAAGDMNAPVCTDCHTSHEIIQHDKVAFKLASGDRCGKCHEDRIEHYHETFHGKALALGQSNVAACYDCHGHHDIVPIKDPLSRLHGDKKLETCRQCHPSATEKFTSYIA
;
A
#
# COMPACT_ATOMS: atom_id res chain seq x y z
N LYS A 1 -7.49 -17.25 -7.16
CA LYS A 1 -7.61 -16.97 -5.72
C LYS A 1 -7.65 -15.46 -5.39
N SER A 2 -7.50 -14.58 -6.39
CA SER A 2 -7.54 -13.13 -6.16
C SER A 2 -8.93 -12.64 -5.75
N ALA A 3 -9.00 -11.49 -5.09
CA ALA A 3 -10.26 -10.84 -4.73
C ALA A 3 -11.16 -10.61 -5.97
N HIS A 4 -10.57 -10.19 -7.09
CA HIS A 4 -11.29 -9.99 -8.35
C HIS A 4 -11.85 -11.32 -8.91
N GLY A 5 -11.01 -12.35 -8.96
CA GLY A 5 -11.45 -13.66 -9.44
C GLY A 5 -12.58 -14.28 -8.60
N LYS A 6 -12.53 -14.10 -7.28
CA LYS A 6 -13.62 -14.52 -6.39
C LYS A 6 -14.89 -13.70 -6.61
N ALA A 7 -14.75 -12.38 -6.80
CA ALA A 7 -15.89 -11.51 -7.08
C ALA A 7 -16.63 -11.93 -8.36
N VAL A 8 -15.91 -12.34 -9.41
CA VAL A 8 -16.50 -12.86 -10.64
C VAL A 8 -17.09 -14.27 -10.43
N ALA A 9 -16.26 -15.20 -9.94
CA ALA A 9 -16.61 -16.63 -9.96
C ALA A 9 -17.55 -17.05 -8.82
N GLU A 10 -17.42 -16.44 -7.64
CA GLU A 10 -18.18 -16.86 -6.45
C GLU A 10 -19.36 -15.91 -6.16
N ALA A 11 -19.16 -14.60 -6.38
CA ALA A 11 -20.20 -13.59 -6.10
C ALA A 11 -21.00 -13.16 -7.35
N GLY A 12 -20.63 -13.61 -8.54
CA GLY A 12 -21.32 -13.26 -9.79
C GLY A 12 -21.25 -11.76 -10.12
N LEU A 13 -20.27 -11.03 -9.60
CA LEU A 13 -20.16 -9.60 -9.78
C LEU A 13 -19.63 -9.27 -11.18
N VAL A 14 -20.54 -8.97 -12.10
CA VAL A 14 -20.21 -8.67 -13.51
C VAL A 14 -19.35 -7.43 -13.72
N ALA A 15 -19.30 -6.53 -12.74
CA ALA A 15 -18.44 -5.35 -12.77
C ALA A 15 -16.99 -5.63 -12.32
N ALA A 16 -16.72 -6.82 -11.78
CA ALA A 16 -15.36 -7.18 -11.38
C ALA A 16 -14.50 -7.50 -12.63
N PRO A 17 -13.21 -7.08 -12.62
CA PRO A 17 -12.36 -7.20 -13.81
C PRO A 17 -12.02 -8.66 -14.12
N THR A 18 -11.99 -8.94 -15.41
CA THR A 18 -11.48 -10.17 -16.02
C THR A 18 -10.03 -10.00 -16.49
N CYS A 19 -9.44 -11.05 -17.04
CA CYS A 19 -8.09 -10.98 -17.59
C CYS A 19 -7.94 -9.88 -18.65
N ALA A 20 -8.95 -9.75 -19.53
CA ALA A 20 -8.92 -8.81 -20.64
C ALA A 20 -8.99 -7.33 -20.19
N ASP A 21 -9.56 -7.07 -19.03
CA ASP A 21 -9.64 -5.69 -18.50
C ASP A 21 -8.28 -5.13 -18.10
N CYS A 22 -7.34 -6.01 -17.74
CA CYS A 22 -5.97 -5.64 -17.42
C CYS A 22 -5.02 -5.83 -18.61
N HIS A 23 -5.13 -6.95 -19.33
CA HIS A 23 -4.17 -7.38 -20.34
C HIS A 23 -4.57 -7.05 -21.79
N SER A 24 -5.74 -6.48 -22.04
CA SER A 24 -6.39 -6.39 -23.33
C SER A 24 -6.88 -7.74 -23.87
N ALA A 25 -7.82 -7.71 -24.83
CA ALA A 25 -8.43 -8.93 -25.37
C ALA A 25 -7.70 -9.43 -26.63
N HIS A 26 -7.24 -8.54 -27.50
CA HIS A 26 -6.72 -8.86 -28.83
C HIS A 26 -5.23 -8.52 -29.02
N ALA A 27 -4.75 -7.47 -28.39
CA ALA A 27 -3.35 -7.03 -28.43
C ALA A 27 -2.70 -7.25 -27.06
N VAL A 28 -2.45 -8.51 -26.70
CA VAL A 28 -1.80 -8.85 -25.43
C VAL A 28 -0.30 -8.69 -25.60
N HIS A 29 0.27 -7.69 -24.90
CA HIS A 29 1.70 -7.43 -24.88
C HIS A 29 2.37 -8.03 -23.65
N PRO A 30 3.64 -8.44 -23.74
CA PRO A 30 4.44 -8.82 -22.56
C PRO A 30 4.47 -7.69 -21.53
N VAL A 31 4.58 -8.03 -20.24
CA VAL A 31 4.64 -7.04 -19.14
C VAL A 31 5.85 -6.10 -19.28
N SER A 32 6.92 -6.53 -19.94
CA SER A 32 8.11 -5.74 -20.20
C SER A 32 7.96 -4.74 -21.38
N ASP A 33 6.92 -4.88 -22.19
CA ASP A 33 6.66 -3.97 -23.29
C ASP A 33 6.04 -2.67 -22.77
N PRO A 34 6.63 -1.49 -23.04
CA PRO A 34 6.04 -0.21 -22.65
C PRO A 34 4.63 0.04 -23.20
N GLU A 35 4.23 -0.64 -24.28
CA GLU A 35 2.85 -0.56 -24.78
C GLU A 35 1.85 -1.42 -24.00
N SER A 36 2.31 -2.35 -23.19
CA SER A 36 1.46 -3.16 -22.36
C SER A 36 0.67 -2.31 -21.33
N PRO A 37 -0.64 -2.50 -21.18
CA PRO A 37 -1.42 -1.82 -20.14
C PRO A 37 -0.96 -2.19 -18.72
N VAL A 38 -0.30 -3.34 -18.58
CA VAL A 38 0.24 -3.83 -17.30
C VAL A 38 1.75 -3.59 -17.16
N HIS A 39 2.36 -2.83 -18.09
CA HIS A 39 3.72 -2.34 -17.92
C HIS A 39 3.81 -1.46 -16.66
N ARG A 40 4.96 -1.52 -15.96
CA ARG A 40 5.16 -0.82 -14.69
C ARG A 40 4.77 0.66 -14.74
N SER A 41 5.11 1.37 -15.82
CA SER A 41 4.76 2.78 -16.00
C SER A 41 3.27 3.06 -16.23
N LYS A 42 2.47 2.04 -16.55
CA LYS A 42 1.04 2.17 -16.88
C LYS A 42 0.12 1.50 -15.86
N ILE A 43 0.64 0.61 -15.02
CA ILE A 43 -0.18 -0.26 -14.16
C ILE A 43 -1.09 0.54 -13.20
N TYR A 44 -0.62 1.66 -12.66
CA TYR A 44 -1.44 2.46 -11.75
C TYR A 44 -2.63 3.11 -12.46
N THR A 45 -2.49 3.50 -13.72
CA THR A 45 -3.61 4.00 -14.53
C THR A 45 -4.55 2.89 -14.93
N THR A 46 -4.05 1.69 -15.19
CA THR A 46 -4.87 0.51 -15.49
C THR A 46 -5.74 0.13 -14.30
N CYS A 47 -5.18 0.04 -13.10
CA CYS A 47 -5.95 -0.18 -11.88
C CYS A 47 -6.93 0.97 -11.62
N GLY A 48 -6.49 2.19 -11.87
CA GLY A 48 -7.24 3.43 -11.65
C GLY A 48 -8.49 3.59 -12.51
N ARG A 49 -8.63 2.84 -13.61
CA ARG A 49 -9.87 2.86 -14.41
C ARG A 49 -11.12 2.49 -13.61
N CYS A 50 -10.95 1.59 -12.65
CA CYS A 50 -12.02 1.19 -11.73
C CYS A 50 -11.82 1.78 -10.33
N HIS A 51 -10.57 1.84 -9.85
CA HIS A 51 -10.21 2.38 -8.54
C HIS A 51 -9.90 3.88 -8.61
N VAL A 52 -10.82 4.68 -9.18
CA VAL A 52 -10.64 6.11 -9.48
C VAL A 52 -10.28 6.94 -8.24
N GLY A 53 -10.98 6.71 -7.13
CA GLY A 53 -10.72 7.42 -5.86
C GLY A 53 -9.32 7.11 -5.31
N ILE A 54 -8.90 5.85 -5.37
CA ILE A 54 -7.58 5.42 -4.93
C ILE A 54 -6.49 6.00 -5.83
N LEU A 55 -6.69 6.00 -7.15
CA LEU A 55 -5.77 6.62 -8.09
C LEU A 55 -5.55 8.10 -7.76
N SER A 56 -6.63 8.85 -7.51
CA SER A 56 -6.55 10.27 -7.17
C SER A 56 -5.75 10.55 -5.90
N ILE A 57 -5.86 9.68 -4.89
CA ILE A 57 -5.10 9.77 -3.64
C ILE A 57 -3.63 9.38 -3.89
N TYR A 58 -3.40 8.25 -4.58
CA TYR A 58 -2.06 7.76 -4.88
C TYR A 58 -1.24 8.77 -5.67
N GLN A 59 -1.81 9.41 -6.68
CA GLN A 59 -1.12 10.41 -7.50
C GLN A 59 -0.63 11.62 -6.69
N LYS A 60 -1.25 11.93 -5.56
CA LYS A 60 -0.82 13.00 -4.63
C LYS A 60 0.25 12.53 -3.64
N SER A 61 0.44 11.24 -3.47
CA SER A 61 1.47 10.67 -2.60
C SER A 61 2.87 10.84 -3.19
N LEU A 62 3.89 10.72 -2.34
CA LEU A 62 5.29 10.71 -2.82
C LEU A 62 5.55 9.60 -3.83
N HIS A 63 4.99 8.41 -3.59
CA HIS A 63 5.14 7.26 -4.47
C HIS A 63 4.50 7.51 -5.84
N GLY A 64 3.28 8.02 -5.84
CA GLY A 64 2.58 8.32 -7.09
C GLY A 64 3.20 9.46 -7.89
N GLN A 65 3.71 10.50 -7.23
CA GLN A 65 4.44 11.59 -7.88
C GLN A 65 5.72 11.07 -8.56
N LYS A 66 6.48 10.23 -7.89
CA LYS A 66 7.69 9.60 -8.46
C LYS A 66 7.34 8.69 -9.64
N ALA A 67 6.32 7.85 -9.50
CA ALA A 67 5.87 7.00 -10.61
C ALA A 67 5.42 7.82 -11.82
N ALA A 68 4.67 8.89 -11.61
CA ALA A 68 4.25 9.81 -12.68
C ALA A 68 5.42 10.56 -13.33
N ALA A 69 6.50 10.81 -12.58
CA ALA A 69 7.74 11.37 -13.10
C ALA A 69 8.62 10.35 -13.85
N GLY A 70 8.18 9.09 -13.98
CA GLY A 70 8.89 8.04 -14.71
C GLY A 70 9.93 7.29 -13.90
N ASP A 71 9.96 7.45 -12.57
CA ASP A 71 10.84 6.67 -11.71
C ASP A 71 10.36 5.21 -11.66
N MET A 72 11.08 4.34 -12.35
CA MET A 72 10.77 2.91 -12.44
C MET A 72 10.99 2.15 -11.11
N ASN A 73 11.63 2.77 -10.13
CA ASN A 73 11.80 2.20 -8.78
C ASN A 73 10.67 2.64 -7.83
N ALA A 74 9.86 3.64 -8.21
CA ALA A 74 8.71 4.04 -7.41
C ALA A 74 7.71 2.88 -7.30
N PRO A 75 7.21 2.56 -6.09
CA PRO A 75 6.25 1.48 -5.94
C PRO A 75 4.92 1.83 -6.58
N VAL A 76 4.37 0.86 -7.29
CA VAL A 76 3.05 0.94 -7.94
C VAL A 76 2.09 -0.07 -7.28
N CYS A 77 0.85 -0.10 -7.70
CA CYS A 77 -0.21 -0.89 -7.07
C CYS A 77 0.18 -2.35 -6.81
N THR A 78 0.84 -2.98 -7.78
CA THR A 78 1.21 -4.40 -7.72
C THR A 78 2.36 -4.72 -6.76
N ASP A 79 3.15 -3.74 -6.35
CA ASP A 79 4.24 -3.95 -5.37
C ASP A 79 3.66 -4.19 -3.97
N CYS A 80 2.51 -3.60 -3.67
CA CYS A 80 1.81 -3.76 -2.40
C CYS A 80 0.69 -4.82 -2.47
N HIS A 81 -0.07 -4.86 -3.57
CA HIS A 81 -1.27 -5.70 -3.70
C HIS A 81 -1.05 -6.98 -4.50
N THR A 82 0.15 -7.18 -5.10
CA THR A 82 0.44 -8.24 -6.07
C THR A 82 -0.37 -8.09 -7.37
N SER A 83 -0.26 -9.03 -8.31
CA SER A 83 -0.94 -8.97 -9.61
C SER A 83 -2.11 -9.95 -9.68
N HIS A 84 -1.83 -11.24 -9.55
CA HIS A 84 -2.79 -12.32 -9.75
C HIS A 84 -3.31 -12.95 -8.44
N GLU A 85 -2.70 -12.61 -7.32
CA GLU A 85 -3.09 -13.04 -5.98
C GLU A 85 -3.46 -11.86 -5.10
N ILE A 86 -4.25 -10.93 -5.64
CA ILE A 86 -4.69 -9.73 -4.93
C ILE A 86 -5.51 -10.16 -3.71
N ILE A 87 -4.94 -9.90 -2.53
CA ILE A 87 -5.60 -10.18 -1.24
C ILE A 87 -6.36 -8.93 -0.81
N GLN A 88 -7.54 -9.13 -0.24
CA GLN A 88 -8.30 -8.05 0.39
C GLN A 88 -7.48 -7.44 1.54
N HIS A 89 -7.45 -6.11 1.61
CA HIS A 89 -6.65 -5.36 2.57
C HIS A 89 -7.08 -5.53 4.04
N ASP A 90 -8.35 -5.93 4.26
CA ASP A 90 -8.92 -6.22 5.58
C ASP A 90 -8.49 -7.59 6.14
N LYS A 91 -7.82 -8.42 5.36
CA LYS A 91 -7.36 -9.74 5.81
C LYS A 91 -6.08 -9.62 6.66
N VAL A 92 -6.07 -10.36 7.76
CA VAL A 92 -4.90 -10.48 8.66
C VAL A 92 -3.62 -10.79 7.87
N ALA A 93 -3.70 -11.69 6.89
CA ALA A 93 -2.57 -12.06 6.05
C ALA A 93 -1.98 -10.87 5.27
N PHE A 94 -2.81 -9.90 4.85
CA PHE A 94 -2.32 -8.68 4.21
C PHE A 94 -1.50 -7.84 5.19
N LYS A 95 -2.00 -7.67 6.41
CA LYS A 95 -1.33 -6.89 7.45
C LYS A 95 0.00 -7.51 7.87
N LEU A 96 0.02 -8.81 8.14
CA LEU A 96 1.24 -9.54 8.53
C LEU A 96 2.35 -9.45 7.46
N ALA A 97 1.98 -9.50 6.18
CA ALA A 97 2.93 -9.40 5.07
C ALA A 97 3.30 -7.95 4.70
N SER A 98 2.76 -6.93 5.36
CA SER A 98 2.97 -5.53 4.97
C SER A 98 4.40 -5.05 5.23
N GLY A 99 5.02 -5.50 6.32
CA GLY A 99 6.40 -5.17 6.66
C GLY A 99 7.36 -5.58 5.56
N ASP A 100 7.29 -6.82 5.11
CA ASP A 100 8.15 -7.36 4.05
C ASP A 100 7.98 -6.61 2.73
N ARG A 101 6.75 -6.17 2.42
CA ARG A 101 6.48 -5.39 1.21
C ARG A 101 7.11 -4.00 1.26
N CYS A 102 7.00 -3.31 2.38
CA CYS A 102 7.64 -2.01 2.60
C CYS A 102 9.16 -2.17 2.66
N GLY A 103 9.64 -3.20 3.34
CA GLY A 103 11.06 -3.49 3.54
C GLY A 103 11.84 -3.77 2.26
N LYS A 104 11.18 -4.22 1.18
CA LYS A 104 11.86 -4.42 -0.12
C LYS A 104 12.56 -3.17 -0.65
N CYS A 105 12.09 -1.98 -0.29
CA CYS A 105 12.68 -0.71 -0.70
C CYS A 105 13.15 0.12 0.50
N HIS A 106 12.59 -0.12 1.68
CA HIS A 106 12.88 0.59 2.93
C HIS A 106 13.57 -0.34 3.93
N GLU A 107 14.71 -0.92 3.52
CA GLU A 107 15.43 -1.95 4.27
C GLU A 107 15.82 -1.46 5.67
N ASP A 108 16.48 -0.30 5.78
CA ASP A 108 16.87 0.30 7.07
C ASP A 108 15.66 0.53 7.98
N ARG A 109 14.49 0.86 7.40
CA ARG A 109 13.27 1.17 8.15
C ARG A 109 12.59 -0.07 8.69
N ILE A 110 12.62 -1.15 7.94
CA ILE A 110 12.03 -2.41 8.40
C ILE A 110 12.87 -3.03 9.52
N GLU A 111 14.20 -2.90 9.48
CA GLU A 111 15.07 -3.34 10.57
C GLU A 111 14.71 -2.60 11.88
N HIS A 112 14.66 -1.26 11.84
CA HIS A 112 14.26 -0.48 13.00
C HIS A 112 12.83 -0.81 13.49
N TYR A 113 11.89 -1.00 12.55
CA TYR A 113 10.53 -1.38 12.91
C TYR A 113 10.49 -2.71 13.65
N HIS A 114 11.27 -3.71 13.22
CA HIS A 114 11.34 -5.01 13.89
C HIS A 114 11.91 -4.94 15.32
N GLU A 115 12.68 -3.91 15.64
CA GLU A 115 13.15 -3.68 17.00
C GLU A 115 12.08 -3.10 17.93
N THR A 116 11.04 -2.49 17.37
CA THR A 116 9.94 -1.92 18.15
C THR A 116 9.00 -3.00 18.70
N PHE A 117 8.20 -2.64 19.72
CA PHE A 117 7.14 -3.50 20.22
C PHE A 117 6.13 -3.89 19.12
N HIS A 118 5.72 -2.91 18.28
CA HIS A 118 4.78 -3.14 17.19
C HIS A 118 5.34 -4.15 16.18
N GLY A 119 6.59 -3.99 15.76
CA GLY A 119 7.22 -4.89 14.81
C GLY A 119 7.40 -6.31 15.36
N LYS A 120 7.86 -6.44 16.60
CA LYS A 120 8.01 -7.74 17.27
C LYS A 120 6.65 -8.45 17.42
N ALA A 121 5.64 -7.73 17.86
CA ALA A 121 4.31 -8.31 18.04
C ALA A 121 3.68 -8.71 16.69
N LEU A 122 3.85 -7.89 15.65
CA LEU A 122 3.37 -8.22 14.30
C LEU A 122 4.09 -9.46 13.75
N ALA A 123 5.40 -9.58 13.93
CA ALA A 123 6.19 -10.74 13.52
C ALA A 123 5.75 -12.03 14.25
N LEU A 124 5.25 -11.91 15.45
CA LEU A 124 4.64 -13.02 16.21
C LEU A 124 3.19 -13.33 15.81
N GLY A 125 2.65 -12.66 14.78
CA GLY A 125 1.31 -12.91 14.25
C GLY A 125 0.20 -12.07 14.91
N GLN A 126 0.53 -11.09 15.74
CA GLN A 126 -0.42 -10.23 16.40
C GLN A 126 -0.91 -9.13 15.44
N SER A 127 -2.13 -9.28 14.91
CA SER A 127 -2.66 -8.38 13.87
C SER A 127 -3.30 -7.09 14.40
N ASN A 128 -3.51 -6.96 15.70
CA ASN A 128 -4.10 -5.78 16.33
C ASN A 128 -3.07 -4.71 16.75
N VAL A 129 -1.81 -4.85 16.29
CA VAL A 129 -0.74 -3.88 16.50
C VAL A 129 -0.53 -3.02 15.25
N ALA A 130 0.10 -1.86 15.40
CA ALA A 130 0.35 -0.96 14.27
C ALA A 130 1.35 -1.55 13.27
N ALA A 131 0.98 -1.61 12.00
CA ALA A 131 1.89 -1.83 10.87
C ALA A 131 2.38 -0.47 10.33
N CYS A 132 3.32 -0.48 9.39
CA CYS A 132 3.90 0.74 8.82
C CYS A 132 2.82 1.72 8.32
N TYR A 133 1.84 1.21 7.61
CA TYR A 133 0.77 2.02 7.01
C TYR A 133 -0.25 2.58 8.02
N ASP A 134 -0.37 2.03 9.22
CA ASP A 134 -1.26 2.57 10.25
C ASP A 134 -0.76 3.96 10.71
N CYS A 135 0.56 4.18 10.65
CA CYS A 135 1.19 5.46 10.97
C CYS A 135 1.42 6.34 9.74
N HIS A 136 1.91 5.76 8.63
CA HIS A 136 2.35 6.52 7.45
C HIS A 136 1.26 6.74 6.40
N GLY A 137 0.11 6.10 6.53
CA GLY A 137 -0.92 6.05 5.50
C GLY A 137 -0.70 4.92 4.50
N HIS A 138 -1.62 4.76 3.57
CA HIS A 138 -1.62 3.66 2.60
C HIS A 138 -1.34 4.16 1.18
N HIS A 139 -2.27 4.96 0.66
CA HIS A 139 -2.19 5.51 -0.69
C HIS A 139 -1.80 7.00 -0.67
N ASP A 140 -1.82 7.62 0.49
CA ASP A 140 -1.60 9.04 0.78
C ASP A 140 -0.23 9.30 1.45
N ILE A 141 0.73 8.39 1.26
CA ILE A 141 2.05 8.46 1.89
C ILE A 141 2.82 9.67 1.41
N VAL A 142 3.19 10.55 2.35
CA VAL A 142 4.02 11.74 2.11
C VAL A 142 5.19 11.75 3.09
N PRO A 143 6.27 12.52 2.81
CA PRO A 143 7.39 12.65 3.75
C PRO A 143 6.93 13.15 5.12
N ILE A 144 7.58 12.71 6.20
CA ILE A 144 7.23 13.12 7.59
C ILE A 144 7.28 14.65 7.77
N LYS A 145 8.14 15.32 6.99
CA LYS A 145 8.26 16.79 7.01
C LYS A 145 7.11 17.51 6.32
N ASP A 146 6.31 16.80 5.51
CA ASP A 146 5.17 17.37 4.83
C ASP A 146 4.05 17.64 5.83
N PRO A 147 3.45 18.84 5.84
CA PRO A 147 2.32 19.16 6.71
C PRO A 147 1.10 18.23 6.54
N LEU A 148 0.97 17.53 5.41
CA LEU A 148 -0.09 16.55 5.19
C LEU A 148 0.21 15.20 5.86
N SER A 149 1.44 14.93 6.28
CA SER A 149 1.80 13.69 6.94
C SER A 149 1.06 13.52 8.26
N ARG A 150 0.61 12.30 8.52
CA ARG A 150 0.01 11.89 9.80
C ARG A 150 1.00 11.94 10.96
N LEU A 151 2.31 11.99 10.65
CA LEU A 151 3.39 12.05 11.63
C LEU A 151 4.03 13.44 11.74
N HIS A 152 3.46 14.46 11.05
CA HIS A 152 3.96 15.83 11.10
C HIS A 152 3.45 16.56 12.35
N GLY A 153 4.36 17.15 13.14
CA GLY A 153 4.00 17.97 14.30
C GLY A 153 3.01 17.28 15.25
N ASP A 154 1.97 18.00 15.62
CA ASP A 154 0.95 17.53 16.57
C ASP A 154 0.11 16.36 16.05
N LYS A 155 0.02 16.18 14.71
CA LYS A 155 -0.67 15.05 14.10
C LYS A 155 -0.09 13.69 14.52
N LYS A 156 1.19 13.65 14.89
CA LYS A 156 1.84 12.45 15.42
C LYS A 156 1.12 11.95 16.68
N LEU A 157 0.77 12.85 17.60
CA LEU A 157 0.05 12.49 18.82
C LEU A 157 -1.37 11.99 18.50
N GLU A 158 -2.08 12.63 17.58
CA GLU A 158 -3.40 12.22 17.12
C GLU A 158 -3.35 10.81 16.50
N THR A 159 -2.33 10.55 15.70
CA THR A 159 -2.10 9.22 15.08
C THR A 159 -1.84 8.15 16.16
N CYS A 160 -1.03 8.44 17.16
CA CYS A 160 -0.81 7.51 18.28
C CYS A 160 -2.11 7.24 19.06
N ARG A 161 -2.94 8.26 19.27
CA ARG A 161 -4.19 8.16 20.02
C ARG A 161 -5.27 7.31 19.36
N GLN A 162 -5.16 6.99 18.09
CA GLN A 162 -6.08 6.06 17.43
C GLN A 162 -6.08 4.67 18.09
N CYS A 163 -4.93 4.27 18.65
CA CYS A 163 -4.80 2.99 19.38
C CYS A 163 -4.44 3.19 20.86
N HIS A 164 -3.84 4.32 21.23
CA HIS A 164 -3.39 4.68 22.57
C HIS A 164 -4.13 5.93 23.08
N PRO A 165 -5.41 5.85 23.49
CA PRO A 165 -6.24 7.02 23.80
C PRO A 165 -5.65 7.96 24.87
N SER A 166 -4.86 7.40 25.80
CA SER A 166 -4.18 8.14 26.87
C SER A 166 -2.79 8.63 26.52
N ALA A 167 -2.37 8.51 25.25
CA ALA A 167 -1.06 9.00 24.83
C ALA A 167 -0.91 10.51 25.04
N THR A 168 0.24 10.93 25.53
CA THR A 168 0.63 12.32 25.77
C THR A 168 1.78 12.69 24.82
N GLU A 169 2.18 13.96 24.79
CA GLU A 169 3.35 14.41 24.02
C GLU A 169 4.62 13.63 24.42
N LYS A 170 4.78 13.35 25.71
CA LYS A 170 5.90 12.55 26.21
C LYS A 170 5.90 11.13 25.63
N PHE A 171 4.72 10.55 25.38
CA PHE A 171 4.60 9.24 24.74
C PHE A 171 5.15 9.26 23.31
N THR A 172 4.92 10.35 22.57
CA THR A 172 5.40 10.47 21.18
C THR A 172 6.89 10.75 21.05
N SER A 173 7.56 11.15 22.12
CA SER A 173 9.01 11.33 22.14
C SER A 173 9.79 10.03 22.35
N TYR A 174 9.10 8.94 22.69
CA TYR A 174 9.71 7.62 22.84
C TYR A 174 10.01 7.09 21.43
N ILE A 175 11.25 7.23 21.03
CA ILE A 175 11.81 6.62 19.82
C ILE A 175 12.56 5.39 20.28
N ALA A 176 12.06 4.22 19.89
CA ALA A 176 12.79 2.98 20.06
C ALA A 176 13.95 2.93 19.06
#